data_2e9c9fe9406fbf3e127e20b8e9f340c3
#
_entry.id   2e9c9fe9406fbf3e127e20b8e9f340c3
#
_cell.length_a   1.000
_cell.length_b   1.000
_cell.length_c   1.000
_cell.angle_alpha   90.00
_cell.angle_beta   90.00
_cell.angle_gamma   90.00
#
_symmetry.space_group_name_H-M   'P 1'
#
loop_
_entity.id
_entity.type
_entity.pdbx_description
1 polymer ?
#
loop_
_entity_poly.entity_id
_entity_poly.type
_entity_poly.pdbx_seq_one_letter_code
_entity_poly.pdbx_strand_id
1 'polypeptide(L)'
;MYGLLKGKKGIIFGALNDQSIAWKVAERCHEEGAEFILSNAPIAMRMGEIDALAQKTNSEVIGADATSMEDLGKLFDAAIAKFGKIDFILHSIGMSVNVRKGKHYTDINYDWLEKGWDVSAVSFHKVMKTAWEKDCMNEWGSILALTYIAAQRTFPDYNDMGDNKSYLESIARSFGYYW
;
A
#
# COMPACT_ATOMS: atom_id res chain seq x y z
N MET A 1 20.59 -14.04 6.63
CA MET A 1 19.76 -13.15 7.47
C MET A 1 20.66 -12.33 8.35
N TYR A 2 20.56 -11.01 8.26
CA TYR A 2 21.39 -10.07 9.03
C TYR A 2 20.64 -9.48 10.22
N GLY A 3 19.31 -9.73 10.34
CA GLY A 3 18.45 -9.18 11.39
C GLY A 3 18.27 -7.67 11.31
N LEU A 4 18.32 -7.09 10.11
CA LEU A 4 18.25 -5.65 9.88
C LEU A 4 16.94 -5.02 10.37
N LEU A 5 15.87 -5.79 10.42
CA LEU A 5 14.55 -5.35 10.86
C LEU A 5 14.12 -6.00 12.17
N LYS A 6 15.06 -6.56 12.93
CA LYS A 6 14.75 -7.21 14.22
C LYS A 6 14.04 -6.23 15.16
N GLY A 7 12.83 -6.62 15.61
CA GLY A 7 11.98 -5.83 16.49
C GLY A 7 11.24 -4.68 15.82
N LYS A 8 11.41 -4.48 14.49
CA LYS A 8 10.64 -3.52 13.71
C LYS A 8 9.25 -4.04 13.45
N LYS A 9 8.26 -3.14 13.48
CA LYS A 9 6.83 -3.44 13.40
C LYS A 9 6.17 -2.61 12.33
N GLY A 10 5.21 -3.17 11.60
CA GLY A 10 4.60 -2.41 10.52
C GLY A 10 3.30 -2.96 9.94
N ILE A 11 2.86 -2.31 8.86
CA ILE A 11 1.71 -2.71 8.05
C ILE A 11 2.15 -2.84 6.59
N ILE A 12 1.79 -3.93 5.94
CA ILE A 12 2.06 -4.18 4.52
C ILE A 12 0.73 -4.32 3.77
N PHE A 13 0.46 -3.36 2.89
CA PHE A 13 -0.70 -3.37 2.01
C PHE A 13 -0.39 -3.98 0.65
N GLY A 14 -1.34 -4.73 0.10
CA GLY A 14 -1.39 -5.08 -1.32
C GLY A 14 -0.76 -6.41 -1.70
N ALA A 15 -0.40 -7.27 -0.75
CA ALA A 15 -0.02 -8.64 -1.05
C ALA A 15 -1.25 -9.43 -1.52
N LEU A 16 -1.20 -9.99 -2.73
CA LEU A 16 -2.28 -10.76 -3.34
C LEU A 16 -1.89 -12.23 -3.50
N ASN A 17 -0.77 -12.48 -4.15
CA ASN A 17 -0.19 -13.80 -4.41
C ASN A 17 1.33 -13.69 -4.48
N ASP A 18 2.03 -14.79 -4.76
CA ASP A 18 3.49 -14.88 -4.80
C ASP A 18 4.16 -14.06 -5.92
N GLN A 19 3.39 -13.55 -6.89
CA GLN A 19 3.84 -12.63 -7.93
C GLN A 19 3.80 -11.16 -7.50
N SER A 20 3.14 -10.86 -6.37
CA SER A 20 3.04 -9.48 -5.87
C SER A 20 4.37 -9.01 -5.29
N ILE A 21 4.75 -7.76 -5.57
CA ILE A 21 5.93 -7.14 -4.94
C ILE A 21 5.77 -7.13 -3.42
N ALA A 22 4.58 -6.75 -2.91
CA ALA A 22 4.30 -6.74 -1.47
C ALA A 22 4.50 -8.12 -0.82
N TRP A 23 4.19 -9.20 -1.52
CA TRP A 23 4.46 -10.55 -1.04
C TRP A 23 5.94 -10.80 -0.80
N LYS A 24 6.78 -10.47 -1.78
CA LYS A 24 8.24 -10.62 -1.66
C LYS A 24 8.85 -9.69 -0.61
N VAL A 25 8.30 -8.49 -0.46
CA VAL A 25 8.71 -7.58 0.62
C VAL A 25 8.35 -8.18 1.98
N ALA A 26 7.15 -8.71 2.15
CA ALA A 26 6.72 -9.33 3.40
C ALA A 26 7.60 -10.53 3.79
N GLU A 27 7.89 -11.43 2.83
CA GLU A 27 8.82 -12.55 3.04
C GLU A 27 10.19 -12.02 3.52
N ARG A 28 10.72 -11.01 2.85
CA ARG A 28 12.02 -10.45 3.20
C ARG A 28 12.03 -9.72 4.54
N CYS A 29 10.99 -8.96 4.84
CA CYS A 29 10.84 -8.31 6.14
C CYS A 29 10.81 -9.34 7.29
N HIS A 30 10.07 -10.43 7.11
CA HIS A 30 10.02 -11.52 8.08
C HIS A 30 11.39 -12.18 8.26
N GLU A 31 12.08 -12.49 7.17
CA GLU A 31 13.45 -13.05 7.21
C GLU A 31 14.43 -12.16 7.97
N GLU A 32 14.27 -10.84 7.91
CA GLU A 32 15.11 -9.88 8.61
C GLU A 32 14.60 -9.53 10.03
N GLY A 33 13.56 -10.23 10.51
CA GLY A 33 13.09 -10.20 11.90
C GLY A 33 12.03 -9.15 12.20
N ALA A 34 11.35 -8.60 11.19
CA ALA A 34 10.21 -7.72 11.40
C ALA A 34 8.93 -8.49 11.75
N GLU A 35 8.05 -7.82 12.48
CA GLU A 35 6.67 -8.23 12.73
C GLU A 35 5.72 -7.27 12.02
N PHE A 36 4.66 -7.76 11.41
CA PHE A 36 3.74 -6.88 10.68
C PHE A 36 2.34 -7.47 10.56
N ILE A 37 1.39 -6.59 10.22
CA ILE A 37 0.05 -6.94 9.77
C ILE A 37 0.03 -6.87 8.25
N LEU A 38 -0.56 -7.88 7.62
CA LEU A 38 -0.87 -7.89 6.20
C LEU A 38 -2.27 -7.34 5.98
N SER A 39 -2.44 -6.46 4.99
CA SER A 39 -3.75 -5.91 4.65
C SER A 39 -3.95 -5.85 3.14
N ASN A 40 -5.19 -6.08 2.74
CA ASN A 40 -5.66 -5.86 1.37
C ASN A 40 -7.16 -5.57 1.39
N ALA A 41 -7.69 -5.05 0.29
CA ALA A 41 -9.13 -4.87 0.15
C ALA A 41 -9.87 -6.21 0.29
N PRO A 42 -11.05 -6.25 0.94
CA PRO A 42 -11.78 -7.51 1.18
C PRO A 42 -12.06 -8.32 -0.09
N ILE A 43 -12.28 -7.65 -1.21
CA ILE A 43 -12.46 -8.32 -2.51
C ILE A 43 -11.16 -9.00 -3.00
N ALA A 44 -10.02 -8.37 -2.82
CA ALA A 44 -8.73 -8.92 -3.19
C ALA A 44 -8.35 -10.12 -2.32
N MET A 45 -8.71 -10.10 -1.04
CA MET A 45 -8.48 -11.20 -0.11
C MET A 45 -9.21 -12.48 -0.52
N ARG A 46 -10.44 -12.36 -1.06
CA ARG A 46 -11.21 -13.53 -1.53
C ARG A 46 -10.62 -14.16 -2.80
N MET A 47 -9.82 -13.43 -3.54
CA MET A 47 -9.25 -13.84 -4.83
C MET A 47 -7.77 -14.22 -4.72
N GLY A 48 -7.15 -13.93 -3.59
CA GLY A 48 -5.71 -14.08 -3.39
C GLY A 48 -5.36 -15.19 -2.40
N GLU A 49 -4.08 -15.26 -2.13
CA GLU A 49 -3.47 -16.29 -1.29
C GLU A 49 -2.83 -15.68 -0.03
N ILE A 50 -3.32 -14.50 0.41
CA ILE A 50 -2.73 -13.73 1.52
C ILE A 50 -2.61 -14.53 2.82
N ASP A 51 -3.54 -15.47 3.06
CA ASP A 51 -3.53 -16.33 4.24
C ASP A 51 -2.33 -17.29 4.24
N ALA A 52 -1.90 -17.77 3.05
CA ALA A 52 -0.70 -18.57 2.92
C ALA A 52 0.57 -17.76 3.27
N LEU A 53 0.62 -16.49 2.86
CA LEU A 53 1.69 -15.58 3.25
C LEU A 53 1.67 -15.33 4.76
N ALA A 54 0.51 -15.12 5.34
CA ALA A 54 0.33 -14.89 6.77
C ALA A 54 0.85 -16.07 7.60
N GLN A 55 0.53 -17.29 7.19
CA GLN A 55 1.07 -18.51 7.83
C GLN A 55 2.59 -18.59 7.69
N LYS A 56 3.13 -18.31 6.51
CA LYS A 56 4.58 -18.34 6.25
C LYS A 56 5.35 -17.31 7.06
N THR A 57 4.77 -16.12 7.27
CA THR A 57 5.42 -14.99 7.95
C THR A 57 4.97 -14.83 9.41
N ASN A 58 4.15 -15.73 9.91
CA ASN A 58 3.53 -15.64 11.25
C ASN A 58 2.88 -14.26 11.49
N SER A 59 2.19 -13.75 10.46
CA SER A 59 1.56 -12.43 10.48
C SER A 59 0.03 -12.56 10.61
N GLU A 60 -0.60 -11.53 11.11
CA GLU A 60 -2.04 -11.38 11.12
C GLU A 60 -2.52 -10.76 9.81
N VAL A 61 -3.70 -11.15 9.33
CA VAL A 61 -4.35 -10.52 8.18
C VAL A 61 -5.57 -9.73 8.66
N ILE A 62 -5.59 -8.44 8.32
CA ILE A 62 -6.74 -7.56 8.60
C ILE A 62 -7.18 -6.93 7.28
N GLY A 63 -8.40 -7.25 6.83
CA GLY A 63 -8.97 -6.67 5.63
C GLY A 63 -9.29 -5.20 5.81
N ALA A 64 -8.83 -4.36 4.87
CA ALA A 64 -9.19 -2.95 4.82
C ALA A 64 -9.19 -2.45 3.38
N ASP A 65 -10.25 -1.76 3.01
CA ASP A 65 -10.25 -0.95 1.78
C ASP A 65 -9.50 0.35 2.06
N ALA A 66 -8.35 0.53 1.43
CA ALA A 66 -7.51 1.71 1.61
C ALA A 66 -8.18 3.02 1.11
N THR A 67 -9.31 2.93 0.41
CA THR A 67 -10.14 4.08 0.04
C THR A 67 -11.15 4.46 1.13
N SER A 68 -11.35 3.62 2.15
CA SER A 68 -12.26 3.82 3.27
C SER A 68 -11.51 4.31 4.51
N MET A 69 -11.81 5.53 4.97
CA MET A 69 -11.24 6.05 6.22
C MET A 69 -11.69 5.23 7.44
N GLU A 70 -12.88 4.64 7.40
CA GLU A 70 -13.38 3.79 8.48
C GLU A 70 -12.57 2.49 8.58
N ASP A 71 -12.33 1.81 7.45
CA ASP A 71 -11.54 0.59 7.41
C ASP A 71 -10.10 0.83 7.84
N LEU A 72 -9.50 1.93 7.33
CA LEU A 72 -8.15 2.34 7.76
C LEU A 72 -8.13 2.63 9.27
N GLY A 73 -9.15 3.32 9.80
CA GLY A 73 -9.26 3.57 11.23
C GLY A 73 -9.20 2.28 12.04
N LYS A 74 -10.00 1.27 11.67
CA LYS A 74 -10.03 -0.04 12.35
C LYS A 74 -8.70 -0.80 12.23
N LEU A 75 -8.09 -0.80 11.04
CA LEU A 75 -6.80 -1.45 10.80
C LEU A 75 -5.69 -0.85 11.68
N PHE A 76 -5.61 0.49 11.72
CA PHE A 76 -4.59 1.18 12.50
C PHE A 76 -4.84 1.03 14.01
N ASP A 77 -6.09 1.01 14.47
CA ASP A 77 -6.41 0.73 15.88
C ASP A 77 -5.97 -0.68 16.29
N ALA A 78 -6.18 -1.67 15.42
CA ALA A 78 -5.70 -3.03 15.66
C ALA A 78 -4.16 -3.10 15.67
N ALA A 79 -3.49 -2.39 14.77
CA ALA A 79 -2.02 -2.31 14.76
C ALA A 79 -1.47 -1.67 16.03
N ILE A 80 -2.09 -0.58 16.49
CA ILE A 80 -1.71 0.10 17.74
C ILE A 80 -1.96 -0.80 18.94
N ALA A 81 -3.09 -1.50 18.99
CA ALA A 81 -3.40 -2.43 20.08
C ALA A 81 -2.39 -3.57 20.15
N LYS A 82 -1.91 -4.05 19.01
CA LYS A 82 -0.95 -5.16 18.93
C LYS A 82 0.49 -4.75 19.20
N PHE A 83 0.91 -3.63 18.63
CA PHE A 83 2.32 -3.22 18.53
C PHE A 83 2.66 -1.97 19.33
N GLY A 84 1.68 -1.17 19.72
CA GLY A 84 1.89 0.21 20.10
C GLY A 84 2.18 1.07 18.87
N LYS A 85 3.29 1.79 18.87
CA LYS A 85 3.76 2.49 17.67
C LYS A 85 4.44 1.52 16.69
N ILE A 86 4.37 1.85 15.40
CA ILE A 86 4.93 1.06 14.30
C ILE A 86 6.09 1.78 13.62
N ASP A 87 6.96 1.03 12.97
CA ASP A 87 8.20 1.54 12.37
C ASP A 87 8.07 1.71 10.85
N PHE A 88 7.17 0.95 10.21
CA PHE A 88 7.04 1.04 8.76
C PHE A 88 5.64 0.76 8.24
N ILE A 89 5.33 1.37 7.10
CA ILE A 89 4.14 1.07 6.30
C ILE A 89 4.58 0.89 4.86
N LEU A 90 4.15 -0.19 4.20
CA LEU A 90 4.27 -0.36 2.76
C LEU A 90 2.90 -0.19 2.10
N HIS A 91 2.76 0.79 1.24
CA HIS A 91 1.62 0.97 0.35
C HIS A 91 1.95 0.42 -1.04
N SER A 92 1.52 -0.81 -1.32
CA SER A 92 1.70 -1.50 -2.60
C SER A 92 0.35 -1.70 -3.29
N ILE A 93 -0.34 -0.60 -3.52
CA ILE A 93 -1.69 -0.57 -4.10
C ILE A 93 -1.66 0.18 -5.43
N GLY A 94 -2.37 -0.33 -6.41
CA GLY A 94 -2.53 0.34 -7.69
C GLY A 94 -3.50 -0.39 -8.59
N MET A 95 -4.34 0.37 -9.27
CA MET A 95 -5.32 -0.16 -10.22
C MET A 95 -5.64 0.89 -11.29
N SER A 96 -5.71 0.46 -12.54
CA SER A 96 -6.40 1.17 -13.60
C SER A 96 -7.30 0.22 -14.39
N VAL A 97 -8.57 0.56 -14.47
CA VAL A 97 -9.52 -0.18 -15.33
C VAL A 97 -9.26 0.14 -16.79
N ASN A 98 -8.88 1.38 -17.13
CA ASN A 98 -8.54 1.78 -18.49
C ASN A 98 -7.40 0.92 -19.05
N VAL A 99 -6.32 0.74 -18.29
CA VAL A 99 -5.20 -0.15 -18.66
C VAL A 99 -5.69 -1.60 -18.85
N ARG A 100 -6.43 -2.13 -17.88
CA ARG A 100 -6.95 -3.51 -17.95
C ARG A 100 -7.88 -3.77 -19.13
N LYS A 101 -8.56 -2.73 -19.63
CA LYS A 101 -9.47 -2.80 -20.77
C LYS A 101 -8.81 -2.39 -22.09
N GLY A 102 -7.50 -2.16 -22.10
CA GLY A 102 -6.73 -1.81 -23.30
C GLY A 102 -7.18 -0.49 -23.94
N LYS A 103 -7.65 0.48 -23.13
CA LYS A 103 -8.06 1.78 -23.63
C LYS A 103 -6.85 2.56 -24.13
N HIS A 104 -6.99 3.27 -25.25
CA HIS A 104 -6.00 4.26 -25.65
C HIS A 104 -6.09 5.50 -24.77
N TYR A 105 -4.97 6.17 -24.51
CA TYR A 105 -4.92 7.33 -23.61
C TYR A 105 -5.87 8.46 -24.01
N THR A 106 -6.09 8.65 -25.29
CA THR A 106 -7.02 9.66 -25.83
C THR A 106 -8.50 9.25 -25.79
N ASP A 107 -8.80 8.01 -25.38
CA ASP A 107 -10.15 7.44 -25.31
C ASP A 107 -10.41 6.76 -23.94
N ILE A 108 -9.87 7.34 -22.88
CA ILE A 108 -10.08 6.82 -21.52
C ILE A 108 -11.53 7.07 -21.06
N ASN A 109 -12.01 6.16 -20.23
CA ASN A 109 -13.24 6.36 -19.49
C ASN A 109 -12.94 7.13 -18.20
N TYR A 110 -13.59 8.27 -17.99
CA TYR A 110 -13.31 9.17 -16.87
C TYR A 110 -13.78 8.59 -15.51
N ASP A 111 -14.88 7.85 -15.45
CA ASP A 111 -15.32 7.20 -14.21
C ASP A 111 -14.28 6.17 -13.74
N TRP A 112 -13.66 5.48 -14.70
CA TRP A 112 -12.57 4.54 -14.40
C TRP A 112 -11.28 5.25 -14.01
N LEU A 113 -11.01 6.43 -14.57
CA LEU A 113 -9.89 7.28 -14.20
C LEU A 113 -10.04 7.75 -12.74
N GLU A 114 -11.20 8.29 -12.36
CA GLU A 114 -11.49 8.75 -11.00
C GLU A 114 -11.31 7.61 -9.98
N LYS A 115 -11.84 6.43 -10.31
CA LYS A 115 -11.64 5.24 -9.49
C LYS A 115 -10.16 4.86 -9.39
N GLY A 116 -9.42 4.97 -10.48
CA GLY A 116 -7.97 4.75 -10.52
C GLY A 116 -7.21 5.70 -9.58
N TRP A 117 -7.56 6.98 -9.61
CA TRP A 117 -6.98 7.99 -8.72
C TRP A 117 -7.24 7.69 -7.25
N ASP A 118 -8.50 7.37 -6.89
CA ASP A 118 -8.84 7.07 -5.51
C ASP A 118 -8.09 5.85 -4.99
N VAL A 119 -8.08 4.76 -5.75
CA VAL A 119 -7.42 3.50 -5.35
C VAL A 119 -5.89 3.61 -5.39
N SER A 120 -5.30 4.27 -6.39
CA SER A 120 -3.85 4.20 -6.62
C SER A 120 -3.05 5.34 -5.99
N ALA A 121 -3.68 6.51 -5.77
CA ALA A 121 -3.00 7.69 -5.25
C ALA A 121 -3.67 8.24 -3.98
N VAL A 122 -4.97 8.53 -4.01
CA VAL A 122 -5.66 9.13 -2.86
C VAL A 122 -5.68 8.18 -1.67
N SER A 123 -5.74 6.86 -1.89
CA SER A 123 -5.60 5.87 -0.83
C SER A 123 -4.29 6.03 -0.04
N PHE A 124 -3.20 6.39 -0.72
CA PHE A 124 -1.93 6.67 -0.04
C PHE A 124 -2.03 7.91 0.86
N HIS A 125 -2.69 8.97 0.38
CA HIS A 125 -2.97 10.14 1.22
C HIS A 125 -3.80 9.76 2.45
N LYS A 126 -4.83 8.94 2.28
CA LYS A 126 -5.70 8.46 3.38
C LYS A 126 -4.91 7.63 4.39
N VAL A 127 -4.01 6.75 3.94
CA VAL A 127 -3.11 5.98 4.81
C VAL A 127 -2.19 6.91 5.61
N MET A 128 -1.52 7.86 4.94
CA MET A 128 -0.65 8.84 5.60
C MET A 128 -1.41 9.67 6.63
N LYS A 129 -2.58 10.20 6.24
CA LYS A 129 -3.46 10.97 7.12
C LYS A 129 -3.87 10.17 8.35
N THR A 130 -4.28 8.91 8.18
CA THR A 130 -4.68 8.06 9.31
C THR A 130 -3.50 7.80 10.26
N ALA A 131 -2.31 7.52 9.72
CA ALA A 131 -1.11 7.34 10.53
C ALA A 131 -0.73 8.59 11.32
N TRP A 132 -0.87 9.76 10.69
CA TRP A 132 -0.64 11.05 11.34
C TRP A 132 -1.64 11.32 12.46
N GLU A 133 -2.95 11.21 12.19
CA GLU A 133 -4.02 11.51 13.15
C GLU A 133 -3.98 10.60 14.38
N LYS A 134 -3.52 9.36 14.20
CA LYS A 134 -3.40 8.39 15.30
C LYS A 134 -2.04 8.43 16.01
N ASP A 135 -1.12 9.27 15.58
CA ASP A 135 0.26 9.36 16.13
C ASP A 135 0.89 7.98 16.29
N CYS A 136 0.72 7.10 15.31
CA CYS A 136 1.05 5.69 15.43
C CYS A 136 2.47 5.32 14.97
N MET A 137 3.20 6.26 14.36
CA MET A 137 4.56 5.99 13.88
C MET A 137 5.60 6.25 14.99
N ASN A 138 6.59 5.38 15.05
CA ASN A 138 7.81 5.65 15.81
C ASN A 138 8.60 6.79 15.18
N GLU A 139 9.42 7.47 15.98
CA GLU A 139 10.45 8.36 15.45
C GLU A 139 11.36 7.60 14.48
N TRP A 140 11.70 8.20 13.35
CA TRP A 140 12.41 7.56 12.23
C TRP A 140 11.65 6.39 11.58
N GLY A 141 10.34 6.35 11.73
CA GLY A 141 9.51 5.43 10.97
C GLY A 141 9.53 5.74 9.48
N SER A 142 9.26 4.72 8.66
CA SER A 142 9.25 4.84 7.19
C SER A 142 7.90 4.49 6.60
N ILE A 143 7.37 5.35 5.73
CA ILE A 143 6.19 5.04 4.92
C ILE A 143 6.59 5.04 3.45
N LEU A 144 6.41 3.89 2.81
CA LEU A 144 6.84 3.63 1.44
C LEU A 144 5.63 3.38 0.54
N ALA A 145 5.64 3.97 -0.64
CA ALA A 145 4.68 3.66 -1.69
C ALA A 145 5.40 3.22 -2.97
N LEU A 146 4.81 2.27 -3.68
CA LEU A 146 5.38 1.82 -4.95
C LEU A 146 4.98 2.75 -6.08
N THR A 147 5.94 3.42 -6.67
CA THR A 147 5.79 4.22 -7.87
C THR A 147 6.32 3.51 -9.11
N TYR A 148 6.36 4.19 -10.23
CA TYR A 148 6.87 3.68 -11.49
C TYR A 148 7.46 4.83 -12.32
N ILE A 149 8.43 4.56 -13.16
CA ILE A 149 9.08 5.56 -14.01
C ILE A 149 8.07 6.31 -14.92
N ALA A 150 6.92 5.72 -15.16
CA ALA A 150 5.82 6.36 -15.90
C ALA A 150 5.23 7.60 -15.19
N ALA A 151 5.56 7.84 -13.92
CA ALA A 151 5.28 9.11 -13.24
C ALA A 151 6.04 10.29 -13.84
N GLN A 152 7.13 10.04 -14.55
CA GLN A 152 8.05 11.04 -15.07
C GLN A 152 8.25 10.95 -16.60
N ARG A 153 7.87 9.84 -17.21
CA ARG A 153 8.03 9.57 -18.64
C ARG A 153 6.82 8.85 -19.19
N THR A 154 6.50 9.08 -20.45
CA THR A 154 5.43 8.35 -21.14
C THR A 154 5.86 6.91 -21.42
N PHE A 155 5.03 5.98 -21.01
CA PHE A 155 5.12 4.57 -21.38
C PHE A 155 3.89 4.18 -22.19
N PRO A 156 4.05 3.67 -23.41
CA PRO A 156 2.95 3.14 -24.18
C PRO A 156 2.15 2.13 -23.37
N ASP A 157 0.85 2.14 -23.51
CA ASP A 157 -0.09 1.20 -22.87
C ASP A 157 -0.19 1.26 -21.33
N TYR A 158 0.64 2.06 -20.65
CA TYR A 158 0.50 2.28 -19.21
C TYR A 158 -0.55 3.32 -18.84
N ASN A 159 -0.99 4.08 -19.84
CA ASN A 159 -2.17 4.96 -19.85
C ASN A 159 -2.26 5.85 -18.59
N ASP A 160 -3.47 6.04 -18.06
CA ASP A 160 -3.80 6.82 -16.87
C ASP A 160 -3.12 6.32 -15.57
N MET A 161 -2.52 5.15 -15.57
CA MET A 161 -1.73 4.68 -14.46
C MET A 161 -0.45 5.51 -14.24
N GLY A 162 0.10 6.09 -15.32
CA GLY A 162 1.19 7.07 -15.24
C GLY A 162 0.77 8.33 -14.48
N ASP A 163 -0.43 8.83 -14.74
CA ASP A 163 -1.00 10.00 -14.06
C ASP A 163 -1.22 9.70 -12.57
N ASN A 164 -1.72 8.49 -12.26
CA ASN A 164 -1.89 8.03 -10.89
C ASN A 164 -0.55 7.99 -10.13
N LYS A 165 0.52 7.53 -10.78
CA LYS A 165 1.86 7.47 -10.16
C LYS A 165 2.47 8.86 -9.98
N SER A 166 2.23 9.80 -10.89
CA SER A 166 2.64 11.19 -10.74
C SER A 166 1.95 11.85 -9.54
N TYR A 167 0.65 11.60 -9.38
CA TYR A 167 -0.10 12.11 -8.25
C TYR A 167 0.37 11.47 -6.92
N LEU A 168 0.61 10.15 -6.88
CA LEU A 168 1.19 9.46 -5.75
C LEU A 168 2.51 10.08 -5.28
N GLU A 169 3.43 10.37 -6.21
CA GLU A 169 4.71 11.01 -5.91
C GLU A 169 4.53 12.43 -5.37
N SER A 170 3.54 13.18 -5.88
CA SER A 170 3.21 14.51 -5.37
C SER A 170 2.71 14.45 -3.93
N ILE A 171 1.84 13.48 -3.60
CA ILE A 171 1.37 13.24 -2.23
C ILE A 171 2.56 12.91 -1.31
N ALA A 172 3.46 12.03 -1.74
CA ALA A 172 4.64 11.66 -0.96
C ALA A 172 5.54 12.88 -0.63
N ARG A 173 5.78 13.75 -1.62
CA ARG A 173 6.56 14.99 -1.40
C ARG A 173 5.88 15.94 -0.42
N SER A 174 4.56 16.08 -0.53
CA SER A 174 3.79 16.97 0.35
C SER A 174 3.83 16.49 1.79
N PHE A 175 3.55 15.22 2.04
CA PHE A 175 3.65 14.67 3.39
C PHE A 175 5.09 14.70 3.94
N GLY A 176 6.12 14.46 3.11
CA GLY A 176 7.51 14.57 3.52
C GLY A 176 7.93 15.98 3.94
N TYR A 177 7.17 17.01 3.59
CA TYR A 177 7.36 18.38 4.06
C TYR A 177 6.57 18.67 5.35
N TYR A 178 5.33 18.19 5.44
CA TYR A 178 4.42 18.55 6.54
C TYR A 178 4.52 17.61 7.75
N TRP A 179 5.08 16.43 7.58
CA TRP A 179 5.30 15.47 8.66
C TRP A 179 6.65 15.69 9.34
#